data_d59d68e61953ace5fe924bb64a4271b6
#
_entry.id   d59d68e61953ace5fe924bb64a4271b6
#
_cell.length_a   1.000
_cell.length_b   1.000
_cell.length_c   1.000
_cell.angle_alpha   90.00
_cell.angle_beta   90.00
_cell.angle_gamma   90.00
#
_symmetry.space_group_name_H-M   'P 1'
#
loop_
_entity.id
_entity.type
_entity.pdbx_description
1 polymer ?
#
loop_
_entity_poly.entity_id
_entity_poly.type
_entity_poly.pdbx_seq_one_letter_code
_entity_poly.pdbx_strand_id
1 'polypeptide(L)'
;SRQRYWGTPIPIIYDEDGNMHLEKIENLPVKLPSDIQFSGNGNPLETSDAFKNVILPNGKKGRRETDTMDTFFDSSWYYLRYLNPHMTEAPFDTQNANSWMPVDQYIGGIEHAVMHLLYARFFHKALRDMGLHNTNEPFKRLLTQGMVLGPSYYSENTKKYLFENEVDLKGEKAFAKATGEELTVKIEKMSKSKNNGVDPEEIAKELGSDAARVFTLFAAPPEKELEWNSNGLAGAYRFINRIFLLVNDTNEFTDKTATAKDFYGINLENRSEEDKEIQKKLHQTVKKVTESMEDNFHFNTAIASVMELLNDMTTYKQTVIDGNKPSSESKKIWKEVLEKTILLVSPFAPHIADELWIEIGNTESTFIQDWPKYIEELTKEDKVNLVLQVNGKLRDTVAIKIGISKEECEKIAFESEKIKRFLENKEIVKVIVVPNKLVNIVIK
;
A
#
# COMPACT_ATOMS: atom_id res chain seq x y z
N SER A 1 29.65 -11.14 -8.16
CA SER A 1 29.20 -9.73 -8.06
C SER A 1 30.36 -8.72 -8.13
N ARG A 2 31.61 -9.15 -7.86
CA ARG A 2 32.79 -8.29 -7.85
C ARG A 2 33.57 -8.30 -9.19
N GLN A 3 33.37 -9.30 -10.02
CA GLN A 3 34.06 -9.44 -11.33
C GLN A 3 33.16 -8.91 -12.45
N ARG A 4 32.84 -7.62 -12.36
CA ARG A 4 31.94 -6.91 -13.29
C ARG A 4 32.55 -5.56 -13.66
N TYR A 5 32.17 -5.04 -14.82
CA TYR A 5 32.51 -3.67 -15.20
C TYR A 5 31.80 -2.64 -14.28
N TRP A 6 30.52 -2.89 -13.92
CA TRP A 6 29.76 -2.00 -13.08
C TRP A 6 30.01 -2.27 -11.59
N GLY A 7 30.59 -1.33 -10.90
CA GLY A 7 30.89 -1.38 -9.46
C GLY A 7 31.97 -0.37 -9.07
N THR A 8 32.14 -0.15 -7.76
CA THR A 8 33.17 0.73 -7.22
C THR A 8 34.55 0.04 -7.30
N PRO A 9 35.53 0.56 -8.03
CA PRO A 9 36.86 0.00 -8.06
C PRO A 9 37.54 0.00 -6.69
N ILE A 10 38.31 -1.06 -6.40
CA ILE A 10 39.10 -1.17 -5.17
C ILE A 10 40.45 -0.48 -5.36
N PRO A 11 40.80 0.52 -4.49
CA PRO A 11 42.02 1.31 -4.67
C PRO A 11 43.25 0.60 -4.12
N ILE A 12 43.53 -0.63 -4.60
CA ILE A 12 44.65 -1.47 -4.20
C ILE A 12 45.47 -1.84 -5.44
N ILE A 13 46.78 -1.85 -5.24
CA ILE A 13 47.80 -2.27 -6.26
C ILE A 13 48.64 -3.35 -5.61
N TYR A 14 48.92 -4.43 -6.33
CA TYR A 14 49.84 -5.48 -5.91
C TYR A 14 51.21 -5.29 -6.62
N ASP A 15 52.31 -5.46 -5.88
CA ASP A 15 53.66 -5.52 -6.46
C ASP A 15 53.96 -6.92 -7.03
N GLU A 16 55.14 -7.08 -7.59
CA GLU A 16 55.64 -8.35 -8.17
C GLU A 16 55.77 -9.46 -7.12
N ASP A 17 55.90 -9.11 -5.85
CA ASP A 17 56.01 -10.04 -4.71
C ASP A 17 54.60 -10.34 -4.09
N GLY A 18 53.54 -9.73 -4.60
CA GLY A 18 52.18 -9.89 -4.13
C GLY A 18 51.80 -9.03 -2.91
N ASN A 19 52.66 -8.08 -2.50
CA ASN A 19 52.30 -7.18 -1.40
C ASN A 19 51.30 -6.14 -1.84
N MET A 20 50.35 -5.80 -0.94
CA MET A 20 49.33 -4.80 -1.18
C MET A 20 49.84 -3.38 -0.92
N HIS A 21 49.59 -2.50 -1.87
CA HIS A 21 49.80 -1.06 -1.77
C HIS A 21 48.52 -0.30 -2.00
N LEU A 22 48.27 0.74 -1.21
CA LEU A 22 47.15 1.64 -1.43
C LEU A 22 47.43 2.56 -2.64
N GLU A 23 46.36 2.84 -3.39
CA GLU A 23 46.41 3.92 -4.39
C GLU A 23 46.66 5.26 -3.71
N LYS A 24 47.40 6.16 -4.34
CA LYS A 24 47.63 7.50 -3.79
C LYS A 24 46.36 8.32 -3.79
N ILE A 25 46.20 9.17 -2.77
CA ILE A 25 45.03 10.02 -2.60
C ILE A 25 44.80 10.93 -3.82
N GLU A 26 45.88 11.46 -4.40
CA GLU A 26 45.83 12.29 -5.60
C GLU A 26 45.28 11.58 -6.86
N ASN A 27 45.30 10.25 -6.88
CA ASN A 27 44.78 9.44 -7.99
C ASN A 27 43.36 8.96 -7.77
N LEU A 28 42.73 9.33 -6.64
CA LEU A 28 41.35 8.98 -6.38
C LEU A 28 40.37 10.00 -7.00
N PRO A 29 39.20 9.58 -7.42
CA PRO A 29 38.73 8.19 -7.48
C PRO A 29 39.36 7.36 -8.58
N VAL A 30 39.58 6.06 -8.34
CA VAL A 30 39.95 5.12 -9.40
C VAL A 30 38.82 5.05 -10.41
N LYS A 31 39.04 5.50 -11.64
CA LYS A 31 38.02 5.54 -12.70
C LYS A 31 37.98 4.22 -13.45
N LEU A 32 36.77 3.77 -13.78
CA LEU A 32 36.57 2.64 -14.67
C LEU A 32 37.10 2.96 -16.08
N PRO A 33 37.81 2.01 -16.73
CA PRO A 33 38.40 2.24 -18.06
C PRO A 33 37.32 2.21 -19.15
N SER A 34 37.54 2.93 -20.25
CA SER A 34 36.62 2.98 -21.39
C SER A 34 37.00 2.02 -22.53
N ASP A 35 38.17 1.36 -22.44
CA ASP A 35 38.74 0.45 -23.44
C ASP A 35 38.41 -1.03 -23.22
N ILE A 36 37.31 -1.29 -22.51
CA ILE A 36 36.88 -2.63 -22.12
C ILE A 36 36.33 -3.42 -23.31
N GLN A 37 36.65 -4.72 -23.32
CA GLN A 37 36.02 -5.70 -24.21
C GLN A 37 35.08 -6.64 -23.42
N PHE A 38 33.82 -6.65 -23.79
CA PHE A 38 32.80 -7.52 -23.20
C PHE A 38 32.75 -8.86 -23.98
N SER A 39 33.47 -9.87 -23.51
CA SER A 39 33.48 -11.21 -24.11
C SER A 39 32.35 -12.12 -23.62
N GLY A 40 31.57 -11.68 -22.64
CA GLY A 40 30.55 -12.50 -21.96
C GLY A 40 31.11 -13.49 -20.94
N ASN A 41 32.40 -13.62 -20.81
CA ASN A 41 33.07 -14.51 -19.86
C ASN A 41 34.25 -13.78 -19.17
N GLY A 42 34.51 -14.13 -17.92
CA GLY A 42 35.59 -13.59 -17.12
C GLY A 42 35.36 -12.18 -16.59
N ASN A 43 36.39 -11.57 -16.02
CA ASN A 43 36.35 -10.21 -15.48
C ASN A 43 36.63 -9.19 -16.58
N PRO A 44 35.68 -8.31 -16.96
CA PRO A 44 35.92 -7.33 -18.02
C PRO A 44 37.09 -6.37 -17.74
N LEU A 45 37.35 -6.01 -16.49
CA LEU A 45 38.44 -5.10 -16.11
C LEU A 45 39.84 -5.69 -16.39
N GLU A 46 39.93 -7.02 -16.45
CA GLU A 46 41.18 -7.72 -16.85
C GLU A 46 41.57 -7.49 -18.33
N THR A 47 40.62 -7.07 -19.15
CA THR A 47 40.86 -6.85 -20.59
C THR A 47 41.57 -5.52 -20.87
N SER A 48 41.55 -4.56 -19.91
CA SER A 48 42.25 -3.29 -20.05
C SER A 48 43.66 -3.34 -19.46
N ASP A 49 44.66 -3.37 -20.32
CA ASP A 49 46.07 -3.30 -19.89
C ASP A 49 46.41 -1.95 -19.24
N ALA A 50 45.81 -0.88 -19.70
CA ALA A 50 46.01 0.46 -19.15
C ALA A 50 45.46 0.59 -17.73
N PHE A 51 44.36 -0.11 -17.42
CA PHE A 51 43.78 -0.12 -16.09
C PHE A 51 44.56 -0.98 -15.10
N LYS A 52 44.92 -2.20 -15.50
CA LYS A 52 45.54 -3.16 -14.59
C LYS A 52 47.05 -2.94 -14.37
N ASN A 53 47.79 -2.46 -15.39
CA ASN A 53 49.24 -2.28 -15.29
C ASN A 53 49.56 -0.83 -14.87
N VAL A 54 50.07 -0.67 -13.68
CA VAL A 54 50.37 0.64 -13.09
C VAL A 54 51.80 0.72 -12.56
N ILE A 55 52.28 1.93 -12.31
CA ILE A 55 53.57 2.16 -11.67
C ILE A 55 53.32 2.54 -10.19
N LEU A 56 53.93 1.79 -9.31
CA LEU A 56 53.89 2.05 -7.87
C LEU A 56 54.61 3.35 -7.50
N PRO A 57 54.38 3.95 -6.33
CA PRO A 57 55.05 5.15 -5.86
C PRO A 57 56.58 5.04 -5.79
N ASN A 58 57.11 3.82 -5.63
CA ASN A 58 58.52 3.53 -5.60
C ASN A 58 59.16 3.30 -6.99
N GLY A 59 58.39 3.51 -8.08
CA GLY A 59 58.85 3.35 -9.47
C GLY A 59 58.80 1.91 -9.99
N LYS A 60 58.43 0.92 -9.17
CA LYS A 60 58.32 -0.48 -9.62
C LYS A 60 56.99 -0.71 -10.34
N LYS A 61 56.93 -1.77 -11.14
CA LYS A 61 55.70 -2.23 -11.77
C LYS A 61 54.74 -2.78 -10.70
N GLY A 62 53.43 -2.50 -10.87
CA GLY A 62 52.37 -3.03 -10.05
C GLY A 62 51.16 -3.42 -10.90
N ARG A 63 50.31 -4.25 -10.32
CA ARG A 63 49.06 -4.68 -10.91
C ARG A 63 47.93 -4.19 -10.05
N ARG A 64 47.04 -3.37 -10.61
CA ARG A 64 45.84 -2.90 -9.94
C ARG A 64 44.85 -4.05 -9.68
N GLU A 65 44.14 -3.99 -8.56
CA GLU A 65 43.00 -4.85 -8.30
C GLU A 65 41.93 -4.64 -9.39
N THR A 66 41.46 -5.73 -9.97
CA THR A 66 40.44 -5.72 -11.02
C THR A 66 39.05 -6.17 -10.52
N ASP A 67 38.97 -6.74 -9.33
CA ASP A 67 37.70 -6.89 -8.67
C ASP A 67 37.13 -5.51 -8.25
N THR A 68 35.83 -5.36 -8.32
CA THR A 68 35.12 -4.20 -7.77
C THR A 68 34.59 -4.54 -6.38
N MET A 69 34.15 -3.53 -5.64
CA MET A 69 33.35 -3.75 -4.43
C MET A 69 32.08 -4.52 -4.77
N ASP A 70 31.50 -5.17 -3.77
CA ASP A 70 30.21 -5.87 -3.92
C ASP A 70 29.13 -4.93 -4.47
N THR A 71 28.17 -5.46 -5.22
CA THR A 71 27.10 -4.68 -5.86
C THR A 71 26.22 -3.92 -4.87
N PHE A 72 26.13 -4.37 -3.61
CA PHE A 72 25.39 -3.67 -2.55
C PHE A 72 26.20 -2.59 -1.83
N PHE A 73 27.47 -2.44 -2.16
CA PHE A 73 28.32 -1.42 -1.54
C PHE A 73 27.78 -0.01 -1.77
N ASP A 74 27.53 0.36 -3.02
CA ASP A 74 27.04 1.69 -3.37
C ASP A 74 25.63 1.95 -2.81
N SER A 75 24.77 0.95 -2.82
CA SER A 75 23.42 1.04 -2.27
C SER A 75 23.36 0.99 -0.74
N SER A 76 24.48 0.69 -0.06
CA SER A 76 24.49 0.60 1.41
C SER A 76 24.43 1.95 2.13
N TRP A 77 24.62 3.07 1.44
CA TRP A 77 24.66 4.41 2.03
C TRP A 77 23.92 5.49 1.22
N TYR A 78 23.21 5.13 0.15
CA TYR A 78 22.54 6.08 -0.76
C TYR A 78 21.58 7.02 -0.03
N TYR A 79 20.89 6.56 1.03
CA TYR A 79 19.98 7.36 1.83
C TYR A 79 20.67 8.51 2.56
N LEU A 80 21.95 8.37 2.92
CA LEU A 80 22.78 9.47 3.41
C LEU A 80 23.15 10.44 2.29
N ARG A 81 23.52 9.91 1.12
CA ARG A 81 23.85 10.74 -0.05
C ARG A 81 22.69 11.61 -0.51
N TYR A 82 21.45 11.11 -0.38
CA TYR A 82 20.23 11.87 -0.74
C TYR A 82 20.05 13.16 0.06
N LEU A 83 20.65 13.29 1.24
CA LEU A 83 20.61 14.51 2.02
C LEU A 83 21.35 15.68 1.37
N ASN A 84 22.39 15.37 0.59
CA ASN A 84 23.23 16.35 -0.10
C ASN A 84 23.65 15.83 -1.48
N PRO A 85 22.72 15.66 -2.45
CA PRO A 85 23.00 14.97 -3.72
C PRO A 85 24.00 15.67 -4.61
N HIS A 86 24.18 16.98 -4.47
CA HIS A 86 25.07 17.80 -5.27
C HIS A 86 26.37 18.19 -4.57
N MET A 87 26.59 17.72 -3.34
CA MET A 87 27.82 18.00 -2.60
C MET A 87 29.03 17.27 -3.24
N THR A 88 30.13 17.99 -3.44
CA THR A 88 31.36 17.46 -4.05
C THR A 88 32.50 17.31 -3.06
N GLU A 89 32.46 18.05 -1.95
CA GLU A 89 33.54 18.16 -0.96
C GLU A 89 33.54 16.97 0.02
N ALA A 90 32.37 16.36 0.25
CA ALA A 90 32.20 15.25 1.17
C ALA A 90 31.08 14.31 0.69
N PRO A 91 30.99 13.08 1.23
CA PRO A 91 29.90 12.15 0.88
C PRO A 91 28.53 12.72 1.22
N PHE A 92 28.41 13.42 2.33
CA PHE A 92 27.21 14.15 2.82
C PHE A 92 27.62 15.12 3.93
N ASP A 93 26.75 16.05 4.29
CA ASP A 93 26.93 16.95 5.41
C ASP A 93 26.59 16.27 6.74
N THR A 94 27.51 16.35 7.70
CA THR A 94 27.37 15.73 9.03
C THR A 94 26.18 16.30 9.81
N GLN A 95 25.91 17.61 9.70
CA GLN A 95 24.81 18.25 10.42
C GLN A 95 23.45 17.80 9.85
N ASN A 96 23.35 17.73 8.52
CA ASN A 96 22.16 17.19 7.85
C ASN A 96 21.94 15.73 8.23
N ALA A 97 22.98 14.91 8.22
CA ALA A 97 22.86 13.51 8.63
C ALA A 97 22.37 13.38 10.08
N ASN A 98 22.93 14.16 11.01
CA ASN A 98 22.50 14.14 12.41
C ASN A 98 21.08 14.64 12.65
N SER A 99 20.55 15.48 11.76
CA SER A 99 19.20 16.04 11.86
C SER A 99 18.14 15.13 11.24
N TRP A 100 18.47 14.41 10.17
CA TRP A 100 17.52 13.62 9.38
C TRP A 100 17.58 12.12 9.64
N MET A 101 18.70 11.58 10.14
CA MET A 101 18.81 10.17 10.46
C MET A 101 18.34 9.87 11.89
N PRO A 102 17.81 8.67 12.16
CA PRO A 102 17.53 7.57 11.21
C PRO A 102 16.33 7.85 10.30
N VAL A 103 16.26 7.21 9.14
CA VAL A 103 15.09 7.23 8.26
C VAL A 103 13.86 6.70 9.02
N ASP A 104 12.76 7.45 9.01
CA ASP A 104 11.57 7.12 9.82
C ASP A 104 10.89 5.83 9.38
N GLN A 105 10.72 5.64 8.05
CA GLN A 105 10.11 4.46 7.49
C GLN A 105 10.89 3.98 6.26
N TYR A 106 11.35 2.74 6.28
CA TYR A 106 12.07 2.11 5.19
C TYR A 106 11.28 0.91 4.65
N ILE A 107 11.09 0.84 3.32
CA ILE A 107 10.22 -0.14 2.67
C ILE A 107 11.00 -0.87 1.59
N GLY A 108 10.93 -2.21 1.59
CA GLY A 108 11.60 -3.03 0.58
C GLY A 108 11.16 -4.49 0.63
N GLY A 109 11.61 -5.28 -0.36
CA GLY A 109 11.32 -6.71 -0.41
C GLY A 109 12.04 -7.49 0.68
N ILE A 110 11.44 -8.59 1.12
CA ILE A 110 11.98 -9.45 2.18
C ILE A 110 13.35 -10.07 1.81
N GLU A 111 13.63 -10.24 0.51
CA GLU A 111 14.91 -10.74 0.03
C GLU A 111 16.11 -9.87 0.42
N HIS A 112 15.88 -8.60 0.69
CA HIS A 112 16.93 -7.66 1.09
C HIS A 112 17.28 -7.70 2.58
N ALA A 113 16.56 -8.47 3.39
CA ALA A 113 16.78 -8.56 4.84
C ALA A 113 18.22 -9.01 5.19
N VAL A 114 18.76 -9.99 4.47
CA VAL A 114 20.11 -10.53 4.67
C VAL A 114 21.16 -9.99 3.70
N MET A 115 20.75 -9.21 2.70
CA MET A 115 21.64 -8.64 1.69
C MET A 115 21.82 -7.14 1.95
N HIS A 116 21.01 -6.30 1.31
CA HIS A 116 21.10 -4.86 1.42
C HIS A 116 20.99 -4.33 2.86
N LEU A 117 20.03 -4.79 3.65
CA LEU A 117 19.79 -4.24 5.00
C LEU A 117 20.97 -4.52 5.95
N LEU A 118 21.58 -5.71 5.86
CA LEU A 118 22.74 -6.04 6.68
C LEU A 118 23.93 -5.16 6.29
N TYR A 119 24.15 -4.97 4.99
CA TYR A 119 25.20 -4.12 4.46
C TYR A 119 24.99 -2.65 4.87
N ALA A 120 23.77 -2.13 4.72
CA ALA A 120 23.43 -0.77 5.11
C ALA A 120 23.67 -0.50 6.60
N ARG A 121 23.27 -1.44 7.48
CA ARG A 121 23.52 -1.33 8.92
C ARG A 121 25.01 -1.34 9.26
N PHE A 122 25.76 -2.24 8.64
CA PHE A 122 27.22 -2.30 8.85
C PHE A 122 27.89 -0.99 8.40
N PHE A 123 27.59 -0.54 7.17
CA PHE A 123 28.20 0.65 6.59
C PHE A 123 27.83 1.92 7.37
N HIS A 124 26.59 2.02 7.80
CA HIS A 124 26.11 3.11 8.65
C HIS A 124 26.93 3.19 9.95
N LYS A 125 27.09 2.06 10.65
CA LYS A 125 27.88 2.00 11.89
C LYS A 125 29.36 2.35 11.65
N ALA A 126 29.95 1.89 10.54
CA ALA A 126 31.31 2.22 10.17
C ALA A 126 31.48 3.74 9.94
N LEU A 127 30.57 4.38 9.22
CA LEU A 127 30.58 5.83 9.00
C LEU A 127 30.40 6.62 10.31
N ARG A 128 29.55 6.13 11.24
CA ARG A 128 29.44 6.69 12.59
C ARG A 128 30.77 6.62 13.34
N ASP A 129 31.42 5.47 13.34
CA ASP A 129 32.69 5.25 14.03
C ASP A 129 33.83 6.10 13.43
N MET A 130 33.69 6.48 12.16
CA MET A 130 34.56 7.47 11.48
C MET A 130 34.19 8.93 11.82
N GLY A 131 33.16 9.17 12.62
CA GLY A 131 32.73 10.52 13.03
C GLY A 131 31.89 11.29 12.01
N LEU A 132 31.38 10.63 10.96
CA LEU A 132 30.61 11.29 9.90
C LEU A 132 29.14 11.53 10.27
N HIS A 133 28.62 10.86 11.28
CA HIS A 133 27.32 11.09 11.92
C HIS A 133 27.27 10.44 13.31
N ASN A 134 26.16 10.59 14.06
CA ASN A 134 26.04 10.14 15.45
C ASN A 134 24.96 9.09 15.71
N THR A 135 24.26 8.59 14.68
CA THR A 135 23.15 7.64 14.82
C THR A 135 23.61 6.18 14.76
N ASN A 136 22.94 5.29 15.50
CA ASN A 136 23.32 3.89 15.62
C ASN A 136 22.75 2.97 14.57
N GLU A 137 21.54 3.26 14.08
CA GLU A 137 20.83 2.47 13.07
C GLU A 137 20.36 3.36 11.94
N PRO A 138 20.40 2.89 10.69
CA PRO A 138 19.99 3.70 9.53
C PRO A 138 18.48 3.91 9.45
N PHE A 139 17.69 2.97 9.96
CA PHE A 139 16.23 2.92 9.79
C PHE A 139 15.55 2.74 11.14
N LYS A 140 14.53 3.55 11.42
CA LYS A 140 13.73 3.50 12.65
C LYS A 140 12.66 2.41 12.57
N ARG A 141 12.00 2.29 11.43
CA ARG A 141 10.98 1.27 11.15
C ARG A 141 11.24 0.63 9.79
N LEU A 142 11.07 -0.68 9.71
CA LEU A 142 11.17 -1.46 8.48
C LEU A 142 9.78 -2.01 8.14
N LEU A 143 9.41 -1.92 6.87
CA LEU A 143 8.31 -2.67 6.29
C LEU A 143 8.90 -3.59 5.21
N THR A 144 8.88 -4.90 5.46
CA THR A 144 9.28 -5.90 4.47
C THR A 144 8.07 -6.34 3.67
N GLN A 145 8.07 -6.00 2.37
CA GLN A 145 6.96 -6.33 1.48
C GLN A 145 6.94 -7.82 1.15
N GLY A 146 5.72 -8.40 1.13
CA GLY A 146 5.48 -9.72 0.57
C GLY A 146 5.77 -9.79 -0.93
N MET A 147 5.95 -10.99 -1.45
CA MET A 147 6.19 -11.20 -2.87
C MET A 147 4.90 -11.14 -3.68
N VAL A 148 4.98 -10.64 -4.90
CA VAL A 148 3.91 -10.77 -5.88
C VAL A 148 4.05 -12.12 -6.58
N LEU A 149 2.99 -12.92 -6.50
CA LEU A 149 2.91 -14.24 -7.10
C LEU A 149 2.03 -14.19 -8.35
N GLY A 150 2.35 -15.02 -9.32
CA GLY A 150 1.53 -15.21 -10.52
C GLY A 150 1.62 -16.62 -11.06
N PRO A 151 0.68 -17.04 -11.91
CA PRO A 151 0.74 -18.33 -12.55
C PRO A 151 1.95 -18.40 -13.48
N SER A 152 2.68 -19.49 -13.44
CA SER A 152 3.72 -19.83 -14.41
C SER A 152 3.32 -21.09 -15.18
N TYR A 153 3.62 -21.12 -16.46
CA TYR A 153 3.21 -22.18 -17.38
C TYR A 153 4.45 -22.86 -17.96
N TYR A 154 4.77 -24.05 -17.45
CA TYR A 154 5.99 -24.76 -17.85
C TYR A 154 5.68 -25.91 -18.81
N SER A 155 6.38 -25.92 -19.96
CA SER A 155 6.34 -27.02 -20.91
C SER A 155 7.39 -28.07 -20.59
N GLU A 156 6.94 -29.29 -20.32
CA GLU A 156 7.85 -30.43 -20.07
C GLU A 156 8.58 -30.87 -21.35
N ASN A 157 8.01 -30.63 -22.51
CA ASN A 157 8.60 -30.99 -23.80
C ASN A 157 9.76 -30.06 -24.18
N THR A 158 9.55 -28.74 -24.07
CA THR A 158 10.55 -27.75 -24.45
C THR A 158 11.47 -27.35 -23.32
N LYS A 159 11.13 -27.71 -22.06
CA LYS A 159 11.82 -27.28 -20.84
C LYS A 159 11.87 -25.76 -20.68
N LYS A 160 10.80 -25.07 -21.09
CA LYS A 160 10.71 -23.61 -21.05
C LYS A 160 9.37 -23.16 -20.44
N TYR A 161 9.40 -21.96 -19.88
CA TYR A 161 8.18 -21.26 -19.46
C TYR A 161 7.57 -20.50 -20.65
N LEU A 162 6.26 -20.58 -20.79
CA LEU A 162 5.47 -19.87 -21.80
C LEU A 162 4.90 -18.58 -21.19
N PHE A 163 4.68 -17.58 -22.03
CA PHE A 163 3.89 -16.40 -21.65
C PHE A 163 2.40 -16.73 -21.61
N GLU A 164 1.63 -15.99 -20.83
CA GLU A 164 0.18 -16.18 -20.68
C GLU A 164 -0.56 -16.13 -22.03
N ASN A 165 -0.13 -15.23 -22.93
CA ASN A 165 -0.72 -15.09 -24.27
C ASN A 165 -0.48 -16.30 -25.19
N GLU A 166 0.46 -17.21 -24.87
CA GLU A 166 0.75 -18.46 -25.57
C GLU A 166 -0.02 -19.66 -25.01
N VAL A 167 -0.92 -19.43 -24.01
CA VAL A 167 -1.60 -20.47 -23.25
C VAL A 167 -3.10 -20.39 -23.44
N ASP A 168 -3.74 -21.56 -23.63
CA ASP A 168 -5.19 -21.75 -23.55
C ASP A 168 -5.58 -22.35 -22.22
N LEU A 169 -6.40 -21.63 -21.46
CA LEU A 169 -6.95 -22.12 -20.19
C LEU A 169 -8.27 -22.87 -20.42
N LYS A 170 -8.36 -24.13 -19.95
CA LYS A 170 -9.57 -24.96 -19.99
C LYS A 170 -9.89 -25.48 -18.58
N GLY A 171 -10.73 -24.74 -17.86
CA GLY A 171 -10.97 -24.97 -16.44
C GLY A 171 -9.69 -24.72 -15.64
N GLU A 172 -9.25 -25.71 -14.87
CA GLU A 172 -8.02 -25.63 -14.07
C GLU A 172 -6.75 -26.05 -14.83
N LYS A 173 -6.88 -26.48 -16.10
CA LYS A 173 -5.78 -26.94 -16.94
C LYS A 173 -5.35 -25.87 -17.93
N ALA A 174 -4.05 -25.84 -18.21
CA ALA A 174 -3.44 -24.95 -19.19
C ALA A 174 -2.82 -25.76 -20.35
N PHE A 175 -2.98 -25.28 -21.56
CA PHE A 175 -2.47 -25.93 -22.77
C PHE A 175 -1.69 -24.93 -23.61
N ALA A 176 -0.55 -25.35 -24.18
CA ALA A 176 0.19 -24.55 -25.14
C ALA A 176 -0.62 -24.37 -26.42
N LYS A 177 -0.91 -23.14 -26.85
CA LYS A 177 -1.68 -22.82 -28.08
C LYS A 177 -1.07 -23.46 -29.31
N ALA A 178 0.26 -23.46 -29.41
CA ALA A 178 0.98 -23.93 -30.60
C ALA A 178 0.97 -25.46 -30.77
N THR A 179 0.94 -26.22 -29.66
CA THR A 179 1.16 -27.66 -29.68
C THR A 179 0.01 -28.47 -29.10
N GLY A 180 -0.86 -27.84 -28.31
CA GLY A 180 -1.89 -28.53 -27.51
C GLY A 180 -1.33 -29.31 -26.33
N GLU A 181 -0.04 -29.17 -25.98
CA GLU A 181 0.58 -29.79 -24.81
C GLU A 181 -0.07 -29.28 -23.52
N GLU A 182 -0.40 -30.21 -22.59
CA GLU A 182 -0.82 -29.85 -21.24
C GLU A 182 0.39 -29.33 -20.47
N LEU A 183 0.29 -28.13 -19.90
CA LEU A 183 1.36 -27.43 -19.21
C LEU A 183 1.29 -27.65 -17.70
N THR A 184 2.44 -27.68 -17.05
CA THR A 184 2.51 -27.63 -15.59
C THR A 184 2.27 -26.21 -15.11
N VAL A 185 1.21 -25.99 -14.30
CA VAL A 185 0.85 -24.69 -13.73
C VAL A 185 1.29 -24.62 -12.28
N LYS A 186 1.96 -23.51 -11.91
CA LYS A 186 2.33 -23.21 -10.52
C LYS A 186 2.09 -21.74 -10.23
N ILE A 187 1.60 -21.44 -9.01
CA ILE A 187 1.59 -20.07 -8.49
C ILE A 187 2.92 -19.84 -7.79
N GLU A 188 3.70 -18.90 -8.29
CA GLU A 188 5.03 -18.65 -7.76
C GLU A 188 5.48 -17.21 -8.01
N LYS A 189 6.58 -16.79 -7.36
CA LYS A 189 7.11 -15.42 -7.46
C LYS A 189 7.25 -15.01 -8.93
N MET A 190 6.71 -13.84 -9.25
CA MET A 190 6.86 -13.22 -10.57
C MET A 190 8.33 -12.97 -10.88
N SER A 191 8.78 -13.42 -12.05
CA SER A 191 10.15 -13.20 -12.53
C SER A 191 10.23 -13.26 -14.05
N LYS A 192 11.19 -12.54 -14.62
CA LYS A 192 11.46 -12.57 -16.07
C LYS A 192 11.81 -13.96 -16.59
N SER A 193 12.51 -14.79 -15.78
CA SER A 193 12.90 -16.15 -16.15
C SER A 193 11.74 -17.15 -16.24
N LYS A 194 10.60 -16.81 -15.63
CA LYS A 194 9.39 -17.65 -15.62
C LYS A 194 8.28 -17.14 -16.54
N ASN A 195 8.51 -16.01 -17.19
CA ASN A 195 7.56 -15.36 -18.10
C ASN A 195 6.18 -15.10 -17.47
N ASN A 196 6.12 -14.95 -16.14
CA ASN A 196 4.89 -14.77 -15.37
C ASN A 196 4.75 -13.37 -14.76
N GLY A 197 5.56 -12.43 -15.20
CA GLY A 197 5.44 -11.01 -14.82
C GLY A 197 4.38 -10.30 -15.65
N VAL A 198 3.73 -9.32 -15.04
CA VAL A 198 2.76 -8.43 -15.71
C VAL A 198 3.44 -7.10 -15.97
N ASP A 199 3.24 -6.54 -17.15
CA ASP A 199 3.79 -5.23 -17.51
C ASP A 199 2.90 -4.11 -16.93
N PRO A 200 3.42 -3.30 -16.00
CA PRO A 200 2.67 -2.18 -15.43
C PRO A 200 2.26 -1.13 -16.48
N GLU A 201 3.02 -0.99 -17.57
CA GLU A 201 2.72 -0.03 -18.64
C GLU A 201 1.48 -0.44 -19.44
N GLU A 202 1.32 -1.74 -19.70
CA GLU A 202 0.12 -2.27 -20.36
C GLU A 202 -1.13 -2.05 -19.49
N ILE A 203 -1.04 -2.33 -18.19
CA ILE A 203 -2.14 -2.08 -17.24
C ILE A 203 -2.49 -0.59 -17.18
N ALA A 204 -1.48 0.28 -17.12
CA ALA A 204 -1.70 1.72 -17.07
C ALA A 204 -2.38 2.25 -18.33
N LYS A 205 -2.10 1.67 -19.51
CA LYS A 205 -2.76 2.02 -20.77
C LYS A 205 -4.21 1.55 -20.83
N GLU A 206 -4.51 0.37 -20.30
CA GLU A 206 -5.85 -0.23 -20.39
C GLU A 206 -6.80 0.26 -19.29
N LEU A 207 -6.34 0.34 -18.06
CA LEU A 207 -7.19 0.55 -16.88
C LEU A 207 -6.77 1.79 -16.05
N GLY A 208 -5.67 2.41 -16.40
CA GLY A 208 -5.09 3.52 -15.65
C GLY A 208 -4.21 3.08 -14.47
N SER A 209 -3.24 3.91 -14.15
CA SER A 209 -2.29 3.65 -13.04
C SER A 209 -2.97 3.58 -11.66
N ASP A 210 -4.04 4.35 -11.45
CA ASP A 210 -4.79 4.34 -10.19
C ASP A 210 -5.49 3.00 -9.93
N ALA A 211 -5.98 2.31 -10.97
CA ALA A 211 -6.56 0.98 -10.82
C ALA A 211 -5.51 -0.05 -10.37
N ALA A 212 -4.31 0.00 -10.94
CA ALA A 212 -3.20 -0.84 -10.52
C ALA A 212 -2.78 -0.59 -9.07
N ARG A 213 -2.70 0.69 -8.65
CA ARG A 213 -2.38 1.10 -7.29
C ARG A 213 -3.43 0.60 -6.29
N VAL A 214 -4.70 0.86 -6.55
CA VAL A 214 -5.81 0.42 -5.69
C VAL A 214 -5.82 -1.10 -5.57
N PHE A 215 -5.67 -1.83 -6.68
CA PHE A 215 -5.60 -3.28 -6.64
C PHE A 215 -4.45 -3.77 -5.77
N THR A 216 -3.24 -3.29 -5.98
CA THR A 216 -2.05 -3.71 -5.24
C THR A 216 -2.19 -3.47 -3.73
N LEU A 217 -2.75 -2.32 -3.33
CA LEU A 217 -2.91 -1.95 -1.93
C LEU A 217 -4.13 -2.61 -1.26
N PHE A 218 -5.11 -3.04 -2.06
CA PHE A 218 -6.34 -3.68 -1.56
C PHE A 218 -6.23 -5.20 -1.44
N ALA A 219 -5.50 -5.86 -2.35
CA ALA A 219 -5.54 -7.32 -2.48
C ALA A 219 -4.94 -8.07 -1.29
N ALA A 220 -3.94 -7.48 -0.61
CA ALA A 220 -3.32 -8.05 0.58
C ALA A 220 -2.70 -6.98 1.48
N PRO A 221 -2.53 -7.25 2.79
CA PRO A 221 -1.65 -6.44 3.64
C PRO A 221 -0.22 -6.43 3.06
N PRO A 222 0.53 -5.31 3.18
CA PRO A 222 1.81 -5.15 2.48
C PRO A 222 2.88 -6.19 2.85
N GLU A 223 2.83 -6.79 4.05
CA GLU A 223 3.77 -7.83 4.48
C GLU A 223 3.41 -9.23 3.97
N LYS A 224 2.22 -9.40 3.41
CA LYS A 224 1.73 -10.70 2.90
C LYS A 224 2.01 -10.85 1.42
N GLU A 225 2.09 -12.10 0.99
CA GLU A 225 2.17 -12.40 -0.43
C GLU A 225 0.88 -11.95 -1.13
N LEU A 226 1.04 -11.36 -2.31
CA LEU A 226 -0.03 -10.92 -3.19
C LEU A 226 -0.11 -11.89 -4.38
N GLU A 227 -1.20 -12.60 -4.54
CA GLU A 227 -1.49 -13.34 -5.77
C GLU A 227 -2.15 -12.39 -6.80
N TRP A 228 -1.49 -12.25 -7.95
CA TRP A 228 -1.98 -11.42 -9.04
C TRP A 228 -3.27 -11.98 -9.63
N ASN A 229 -4.28 -11.13 -9.75
CA ASN A 229 -5.62 -11.53 -10.18
C ASN A 229 -6.24 -10.43 -11.06
N SER A 230 -6.42 -10.72 -12.34
CA SER A 230 -7.00 -9.78 -13.30
C SER A 230 -8.45 -9.39 -12.98
N ASN A 231 -9.24 -10.28 -12.35
CA ASN A 231 -10.60 -9.96 -11.90
C ASN A 231 -10.59 -8.93 -10.76
N GLY A 232 -9.63 -9.03 -9.85
CA GLY A 232 -9.42 -8.06 -8.78
C GLY A 232 -9.04 -6.69 -9.33
N LEU A 233 -8.18 -6.65 -10.34
CA LEU A 233 -7.80 -5.42 -11.03
C LEU A 233 -9.01 -4.74 -11.70
N ALA A 234 -9.85 -5.50 -12.41
CA ALA A 234 -11.11 -5.01 -12.96
C ALA A 234 -12.08 -4.53 -11.86
N GLY A 235 -12.04 -5.15 -10.68
CA GLY A 235 -12.77 -4.70 -9.49
C GLY A 235 -12.33 -3.32 -8.99
N ALA A 236 -11.01 -3.10 -8.93
CA ALA A 236 -10.42 -1.81 -8.56
C ALA A 236 -10.80 -0.72 -9.58
N TYR A 237 -10.73 -1.01 -10.87
CA TYR A 237 -11.16 -0.09 -11.91
C TYR A 237 -12.64 0.30 -11.79
N ARG A 238 -13.54 -0.68 -11.54
CA ARG A 238 -14.97 -0.39 -11.29
C ARG A 238 -15.20 0.48 -10.05
N PHE A 239 -14.44 0.26 -9.00
CA PHE A 239 -14.51 1.09 -7.78
C PHE A 239 -14.16 2.56 -8.08
N ILE A 240 -13.05 2.80 -8.77
CA ILE A 240 -12.62 4.15 -9.18
C ILE A 240 -13.66 4.82 -10.05
N ASN A 241 -14.19 4.11 -11.06
CA ASN A 241 -15.24 4.64 -11.94
C ASN A 241 -16.52 4.98 -11.19
N ARG A 242 -16.91 4.19 -10.19
CA ARG A 242 -18.07 4.51 -9.36
C ARG A 242 -17.89 5.81 -8.58
N ILE A 243 -16.69 6.06 -8.05
CA ILE A 243 -16.38 7.34 -7.39
C ILE A 243 -16.50 8.48 -8.40
N PHE A 244 -15.85 8.34 -9.57
CA PHE A 244 -15.88 9.34 -10.63
C PHE A 244 -17.30 9.71 -11.04
N LEU A 245 -18.13 8.72 -11.36
CA LEU A 245 -19.51 8.94 -11.77
C LEU A 245 -20.33 9.58 -10.66
N LEU A 246 -20.20 9.10 -9.40
CA LEU A 246 -20.96 9.64 -8.29
C LEU A 246 -20.64 11.12 -8.05
N VAL A 247 -19.37 11.49 -8.06
CA VAL A 247 -18.95 12.89 -7.86
C VAL A 247 -19.48 13.77 -8.99
N ASN A 248 -19.28 13.37 -10.25
CA ASN A 248 -19.73 14.16 -11.41
C ASN A 248 -21.26 14.30 -11.46
N ASP A 249 -22.00 13.24 -11.19
CA ASP A 249 -23.46 13.26 -11.18
C ASP A 249 -24.04 14.15 -10.07
N THR A 250 -23.28 14.42 -9.02
CA THR A 250 -23.77 15.12 -7.83
C THR A 250 -23.07 16.44 -7.52
N ASN A 251 -22.08 16.82 -8.31
CA ASN A 251 -21.27 18.03 -8.09
C ASN A 251 -22.14 19.32 -8.06
N GLU A 252 -23.12 19.46 -8.97
CA GLU A 252 -24.01 20.62 -9.01
C GLU A 252 -24.90 20.74 -7.77
N PHE A 253 -25.00 19.68 -7.00
CA PHE A 253 -25.83 19.55 -5.83
C PHE A 253 -25.19 20.16 -4.55
N THR A 254 -23.89 20.41 -4.57
CA THR A 254 -23.13 20.91 -3.43
C THR A 254 -23.31 22.43 -3.23
N ASP A 255 -23.17 22.88 -1.99
CA ASP A 255 -22.93 24.29 -1.71
C ASP A 255 -21.44 24.60 -1.95
N LYS A 256 -21.13 25.10 -3.14
CA LYS A 256 -19.73 25.43 -3.54
C LYS A 256 -19.08 26.51 -2.67
N THR A 257 -19.85 27.24 -1.87
CA THR A 257 -19.37 28.29 -0.96
C THR A 257 -19.09 27.78 0.44
N ALA A 258 -19.56 26.57 0.78
CA ALA A 258 -19.33 25.97 2.08
C ALA A 258 -17.86 25.63 2.29
N THR A 259 -17.34 25.94 3.47
CA THR A 259 -15.97 25.71 3.89
C THR A 259 -15.90 24.70 5.04
N ALA A 260 -14.72 24.19 5.34
CA ALA A 260 -14.50 23.28 6.46
C ALA A 260 -15.04 23.83 7.80
N LYS A 261 -15.07 25.13 8.00
CA LYS A 261 -15.65 25.77 9.22
C LYS A 261 -17.18 25.59 9.27
N ASP A 262 -17.83 25.64 8.12
CA ASP A 262 -19.28 25.44 8.03
C ASP A 262 -19.68 24.01 8.39
N PHE A 263 -18.82 23.03 8.10
CA PHE A 263 -19.08 21.63 8.43
C PHE A 263 -19.12 21.36 9.94
N TYR A 264 -18.30 22.07 10.73
CA TYR A 264 -18.32 21.98 12.19
C TYR A 264 -19.46 22.76 12.86
N GLY A 265 -20.03 23.75 12.15
CA GLY A 265 -21.10 24.60 12.63
C GLY A 265 -22.52 24.17 12.21
N ILE A 266 -22.68 23.03 11.54
CA ILE A 266 -23.97 22.54 11.07
C ILE A 266 -24.89 22.30 12.26
N ASN A 267 -26.06 23.00 12.28
CA ASN A 267 -27.05 22.80 13.32
C ASN A 267 -27.63 21.39 13.26
N LEU A 268 -27.34 20.60 14.32
CA LEU A 268 -27.73 19.20 14.42
C LEU A 268 -29.25 18.99 14.39
N GLU A 269 -30.05 20.00 14.83
CA GLU A 269 -31.49 19.90 14.94
C GLU A 269 -32.19 19.97 13.57
N ASN A 270 -31.60 20.60 12.56
CA ASN A 270 -32.22 20.80 11.26
C ASN A 270 -31.84 19.75 10.21
N ARG A 271 -31.13 18.71 10.59
CA ARG A 271 -30.69 17.63 9.67
C ARG A 271 -31.74 16.53 9.59
N SER A 272 -31.99 16.01 8.39
CA SER A 272 -32.78 14.79 8.20
C SER A 272 -32.08 13.58 8.82
N GLU A 273 -32.76 12.47 8.98
CA GLU A 273 -32.13 11.23 9.46
C GLU A 273 -31.08 10.73 8.46
N GLU A 274 -31.35 10.87 7.16
CA GLU A 274 -30.40 10.52 6.09
C GLU A 274 -29.13 11.38 6.15
N ASP A 275 -29.26 12.68 6.42
CA ASP A 275 -28.13 13.59 6.62
C ASP A 275 -27.26 13.17 7.81
N LYS A 276 -27.89 12.79 8.91
CA LYS A 276 -27.18 12.31 10.12
C LYS A 276 -26.48 10.99 9.86
N GLU A 277 -27.11 10.06 9.15
CA GLU A 277 -26.55 8.75 8.84
C GLU A 277 -25.34 8.83 7.91
N ILE A 278 -25.43 9.61 6.82
CA ILE A 278 -24.29 9.76 5.90
C ILE A 278 -23.12 10.49 6.54
N GLN A 279 -23.39 11.52 7.35
CA GLN A 279 -22.34 12.25 8.06
C GLN A 279 -21.67 11.38 9.13
N LYS A 280 -22.46 10.59 9.88
CA LYS A 280 -21.91 9.60 10.82
C LYS A 280 -21.01 8.59 10.11
N LYS A 281 -21.50 7.98 9.02
CA LYS A 281 -20.71 7.02 8.24
C LYS A 281 -19.42 7.64 7.71
N LEU A 282 -19.46 8.89 7.23
CA LEU A 282 -18.27 9.62 6.81
C LEU A 282 -17.25 9.70 7.94
N HIS A 283 -17.64 10.20 9.12
CA HIS A 283 -16.71 10.38 10.23
C HIS A 283 -16.17 9.06 10.79
N GLN A 284 -17.00 8.01 10.83
CA GLN A 284 -16.55 6.64 11.14
C GLN A 284 -15.52 6.14 10.12
N THR A 285 -15.75 6.41 8.83
CA THR A 285 -14.80 6.03 7.77
C THR A 285 -13.50 6.80 7.87
N VAL A 286 -13.54 8.14 8.08
CA VAL A 286 -12.32 8.94 8.29
C VAL A 286 -11.50 8.39 9.46
N LYS A 287 -12.16 8.11 10.61
CA LYS A 287 -11.51 7.51 11.78
C LYS A 287 -10.88 6.17 11.44
N LYS A 288 -11.65 5.27 10.83
CA LYS A 288 -11.19 3.91 10.50
C LYS A 288 -10.04 3.90 9.51
N VAL A 289 -10.09 4.74 8.48
CA VAL A 289 -8.99 4.88 7.50
C VAL A 289 -7.74 5.44 8.17
N THR A 290 -7.87 6.49 8.99
CA THR A 290 -6.76 7.09 9.73
C THR A 290 -6.05 6.05 10.61
N GLU A 291 -6.79 5.35 11.47
CA GLU A 291 -6.25 4.30 12.34
C GLU A 291 -5.59 3.17 11.54
N SER A 292 -6.20 2.77 10.42
CA SER A 292 -5.65 1.70 9.55
C SER A 292 -4.33 2.11 8.87
N MET A 293 -4.16 3.40 8.56
CA MET A 293 -2.96 3.94 7.91
C MET A 293 -1.81 4.17 8.90
N GLU A 294 -2.11 4.71 10.10
CA GLU A 294 -1.10 5.13 11.07
C GLU A 294 -0.34 3.96 11.70
N ASP A 295 -1.04 2.90 12.12
CA ASP A 295 -0.43 1.86 12.94
C ASP A 295 0.34 0.81 12.15
N ASN A 296 -0.26 0.21 11.12
CA ASN A 296 0.30 -0.97 10.47
C ASN A 296 0.13 -0.99 8.94
N PHE A 297 -0.17 0.14 8.30
CA PHE A 297 -0.39 0.20 6.86
C PHE A 297 -1.44 -0.82 6.35
N HIS A 298 -2.56 -0.97 7.08
CA HIS A 298 -3.67 -1.83 6.67
C HIS A 298 -4.47 -1.20 5.53
N PHE A 299 -3.82 -1.00 4.39
CA PHE A 299 -4.38 -0.33 3.21
C PHE A 299 -5.65 -1.03 2.70
N ASN A 300 -5.67 -2.35 2.72
CA ASN A 300 -6.85 -3.13 2.33
C ASN A 300 -8.07 -2.81 3.19
N THR A 301 -7.91 -2.67 4.51
CA THR A 301 -8.97 -2.27 5.44
C THR A 301 -9.41 -0.82 5.20
N ALA A 302 -8.47 0.08 4.96
CA ALA A 302 -8.75 1.48 4.63
C ALA A 302 -9.59 1.59 3.34
N ILE A 303 -9.16 0.95 2.26
CA ILE A 303 -9.86 0.94 0.97
C ILE A 303 -11.24 0.30 1.11
N ALA A 304 -11.38 -0.83 1.84
CA ALA A 304 -12.67 -1.46 2.10
C ALA A 304 -13.64 -0.51 2.81
N SER A 305 -13.17 0.25 3.79
CA SER A 305 -13.99 1.24 4.50
C SER A 305 -14.50 2.36 3.57
N VAL A 306 -13.67 2.79 2.61
CA VAL A 306 -14.10 3.76 1.59
C VAL A 306 -15.11 3.13 0.61
N MET A 307 -14.93 1.85 0.24
CA MET A 307 -15.91 1.13 -0.59
C MET A 307 -17.28 1.01 0.09
N GLU A 308 -17.31 0.78 1.39
CA GLU A 308 -18.54 0.80 2.18
C GLU A 308 -19.18 2.19 2.19
N LEU A 309 -18.40 3.24 2.48
CA LEU A 309 -18.89 4.63 2.43
C LEU A 309 -19.49 4.95 1.06
N LEU A 310 -18.87 4.52 -0.04
CA LEU A 310 -19.38 4.73 -1.39
C LEU A 310 -20.76 4.07 -1.62
N ASN A 311 -21.05 2.93 -0.97
CA ASN A 311 -22.38 2.33 -1.02
C ASN A 311 -23.42 3.20 -0.31
N ASP A 312 -23.09 3.73 0.88
CA ASP A 312 -23.96 4.63 1.62
C ASP A 312 -24.16 5.98 0.88
N MET A 313 -23.10 6.50 0.26
CA MET A 313 -23.18 7.67 -0.62
C MET A 313 -24.13 7.43 -1.81
N THR A 314 -24.07 6.23 -2.41
CA THR A 314 -24.98 5.87 -3.52
C THR A 314 -26.43 5.81 -3.05
N THR A 315 -26.69 5.27 -1.86
CA THR A 315 -28.01 5.24 -1.26
C THR A 315 -28.52 6.65 -0.95
N TYR A 316 -27.66 7.49 -0.37
CA TYR A 316 -28.00 8.90 -0.09
C TYR A 316 -28.33 9.67 -1.38
N LYS A 317 -27.56 9.47 -2.46
CA LYS A 317 -27.89 10.02 -3.77
C LYS A 317 -29.30 9.66 -4.19
N GLN A 318 -29.65 8.39 -4.16
CA GLN A 318 -30.99 7.90 -4.58
C GLN A 318 -32.12 8.43 -3.72
N THR A 319 -31.94 8.52 -2.41
CA THR A 319 -33.03 8.88 -1.48
C THR A 319 -33.19 10.39 -1.31
N VAL A 320 -32.11 11.15 -1.24
CA VAL A 320 -32.11 12.58 -0.95
C VAL A 320 -31.92 13.43 -2.20
N ILE A 321 -30.92 13.10 -3.03
CA ILE A 321 -30.56 13.93 -4.18
C ILE A 321 -31.58 13.74 -5.33
N ASP A 322 -31.81 12.50 -5.73
CA ASP A 322 -32.69 12.18 -6.86
C ASP A 322 -34.18 12.20 -6.45
N GLY A 323 -34.50 11.95 -5.18
CA GLY A 323 -35.88 11.76 -4.69
C GLY A 323 -36.55 13.00 -4.13
N ASN A 324 -35.81 13.96 -3.57
CA ASN A 324 -36.35 15.18 -2.93
C ASN A 324 -35.48 16.40 -3.21
N LYS A 325 -36.08 17.61 -3.15
CA LYS A 325 -35.25 18.84 -3.13
C LYS A 325 -34.52 18.91 -1.79
N PRO A 326 -33.17 18.88 -1.79
CA PRO A 326 -32.40 18.89 -0.58
C PRO A 326 -32.48 20.23 0.15
N SER A 327 -32.30 20.18 1.45
CA SER A 327 -32.14 21.37 2.28
C SER A 327 -30.80 22.07 2.01
N SER A 328 -30.62 23.28 2.53
CA SER A 328 -29.34 23.98 2.54
C SER A 328 -28.28 23.19 3.31
N GLU A 329 -28.69 22.55 4.41
CA GLU A 329 -27.85 21.71 5.26
C GLU A 329 -27.40 20.45 4.53
N SER A 330 -28.31 19.78 3.80
CA SER A 330 -27.99 18.60 2.99
C SER A 330 -26.90 18.91 1.94
N LYS A 331 -26.94 20.09 1.31
CA LYS A 331 -25.95 20.51 0.33
C LYS A 331 -24.55 20.71 0.95
N LYS A 332 -24.49 21.29 2.16
CA LYS A 332 -23.23 21.49 2.90
C LYS A 332 -22.66 20.15 3.35
N ILE A 333 -23.49 19.27 3.91
CA ILE A 333 -23.10 17.91 4.31
C ILE A 333 -22.57 17.13 3.11
N TRP A 334 -23.24 17.22 1.96
CA TRP A 334 -22.79 16.53 0.76
C TRP A 334 -21.43 17.04 0.25
N LYS A 335 -21.19 18.35 0.35
CA LYS A 335 -19.87 18.94 0.06
C LYS A 335 -18.80 18.35 0.97
N GLU A 336 -19.06 18.27 2.29
CA GLU A 336 -18.15 17.64 3.25
C GLU A 336 -17.89 16.17 2.88
N VAL A 337 -18.94 15.43 2.53
CA VAL A 337 -18.83 14.01 2.16
C VAL A 337 -17.94 13.83 0.94
N LEU A 338 -18.13 14.63 -0.10
CA LEU A 338 -17.30 14.56 -1.32
C LEU A 338 -15.85 14.92 -1.03
N GLU A 339 -15.59 16.06 -0.37
CA GLU A 339 -14.23 16.51 -0.09
C GLU A 339 -13.44 15.48 0.74
N LYS A 340 -14.00 15.05 1.85
CA LYS A 340 -13.30 14.08 2.71
C LYS A 340 -13.14 12.73 2.02
N THR A 341 -14.11 12.26 1.24
CA THR A 341 -13.98 11.02 0.48
C THR A 341 -12.85 11.10 -0.54
N ILE A 342 -12.75 12.21 -1.30
CA ILE A 342 -11.68 12.43 -2.27
C ILE A 342 -10.30 12.43 -1.56
N LEU A 343 -10.19 13.12 -0.42
CA LEU A 343 -8.95 13.12 0.36
C LEU A 343 -8.59 11.74 0.91
N LEU A 344 -9.56 10.94 1.35
CA LEU A 344 -9.32 9.55 1.77
C LEU A 344 -8.85 8.65 0.62
N VAL A 345 -9.29 8.93 -0.60
CA VAL A 345 -8.92 8.18 -1.81
C VAL A 345 -7.55 8.59 -2.34
N SER A 346 -7.13 9.84 -2.13
CA SER A 346 -5.94 10.42 -2.76
C SER A 346 -4.63 9.63 -2.56
N PRO A 347 -4.33 9.00 -1.42
CA PRO A 347 -3.13 8.17 -1.28
C PRO A 347 -3.14 6.91 -2.14
N PHE A 348 -4.33 6.39 -2.45
CA PHE A 348 -4.52 5.14 -3.20
C PHE A 348 -4.66 5.38 -4.70
N ALA A 349 -5.42 6.40 -5.08
CA ALA A 349 -5.75 6.78 -6.46
C ALA A 349 -5.54 8.29 -6.66
N PRO A 350 -4.28 8.76 -6.71
CA PRO A 350 -3.95 10.18 -6.68
C PRO A 350 -4.42 10.95 -7.90
N HIS A 351 -4.39 10.37 -9.10
CA HIS A 351 -4.74 11.09 -10.32
C HIS A 351 -6.23 11.41 -10.37
N ILE A 352 -7.08 10.42 -10.11
CA ILE A 352 -8.52 10.65 -10.09
C ILE A 352 -8.94 11.53 -8.92
N ALA A 353 -8.30 11.40 -7.76
CA ALA A 353 -8.60 12.23 -6.61
C ALA A 353 -8.29 13.70 -6.91
N ASP A 354 -7.17 13.99 -7.54
CA ASP A 354 -6.78 15.37 -7.89
C ASP A 354 -7.73 15.98 -8.93
N GLU A 355 -8.11 15.21 -9.95
CA GLU A 355 -9.10 15.63 -10.95
C GLU A 355 -10.45 15.95 -10.31
N LEU A 356 -10.97 15.03 -9.50
CA LEU A 356 -12.26 15.23 -8.82
C LEU A 356 -12.23 16.37 -7.81
N TRP A 357 -11.09 16.62 -7.17
CA TRP A 357 -10.90 17.72 -6.25
C TRP A 357 -11.08 19.08 -6.92
N ILE A 358 -10.52 19.22 -8.12
CA ILE A 358 -10.70 20.41 -8.96
C ILE A 358 -12.15 20.51 -9.45
N GLU A 359 -12.74 19.40 -9.89
CA GLU A 359 -14.11 19.34 -10.41
C GLU A 359 -15.16 19.81 -9.40
N ILE A 360 -14.99 19.48 -8.11
CA ILE A 360 -15.89 19.97 -7.05
C ILE A 360 -15.63 21.44 -6.64
N GLY A 361 -14.74 22.15 -7.33
CA GLY A 361 -14.51 23.58 -7.20
C GLY A 361 -13.35 24.01 -6.31
N ASN A 362 -12.45 23.10 -5.93
CA ASN A 362 -11.21 23.43 -5.24
C ASN A 362 -10.10 23.80 -6.24
N THR A 363 -9.06 24.53 -5.81
CA THR A 363 -8.08 25.15 -6.72
C THR A 363 -6.67 24.61 -6.58
N GLU A 364 -6.37 23.88 -5.51
CA GLU A 364 -5.04 23.36 -5.23
C GLU A 364 -5.07 21.84 -5.24
N SER A 365 -3.92 21.22 -5.50
CA SER A 365 -3.80 19.75 -5.52
C SER A 365 -4.13 19.09 -4.18
N THR A 366 -4.70 17.89 -4.23
CA THR A 366 -4.89 17.02 -3.06
C THR A 366 -3.59 16.69 -2.33
N PHE A 367 -2.43 16.77 -3.00
CA PHE A 367 -1.12 16.49 -2.44
C PHE A 367 -0.66 17.46 -1.36
N ILE A 368 -1.22 18.68 -1.34
CA ILE A 368 -0.87 19.71 -0.37
C ILE A 368 -1.99 19.98 0.65
N GLN A 369 -3.06 19.18 0.61
CA GLN A 369 -4.15 19.29 1.56
C GLN A 369 -3.83 18.58 2.87
N ASP A 370 -4.39 19.10 3.96
CA ASP A 370 -4.36 18.40 5.25
C ASP A 370 -5.18 17.12 5.21
N TRP A 371 -4.73 16.11 5.98
CA TRP A 371 -5.50 14.89 6.18
C TRP A 371 -6.85 15.19 6.83
N PRO A 372 -7.96 14.61 6.34
CA PRO A 372 -9.30 14.91 6.83
C PRO A 372 -9.47 14.50 8.29
N LYS A 373 -10.04 15.42 9.10
CA LYS A 373 -10.32 15.19 10.52
C LYS A 373 -11.75 14.69 10.71
N TYR A 374 -11.91 13.79 11.69
CA TYR A 374 -13.23 13.35 12.14
C TYR A 374 -13.63 14.03 13.45
N ILE A 375 -14.93 14.08 13.72
CA ILE A 375 -15.52 14.55 14.98
C ILE A 375 -15.91 13.32 15.76
N GLU A 376 -15.35 13.12 16.95
CA GLU A 376 -15.57 11.91 17.77
C GLU A 376 -17.04 11.68 18.11
N GLU A 377 -17.77 12.75 18.39
CA GLU A 377 -19.22 12.69 18.71
C GLU A 377 -20.04 12.11 17.56
N LEU A 378 -19.65 12.40 16.32
CA LEU A 378 -20.33 11.91 15.12
C LEU A 378 -19.96 10.46 14.77
N THR A 379 -18.94 9.89 15.40
CA THR A 379 -18.57 8.48 15.17
C THR A 379 -19.38 7.51 16.04
N LYS A 380 -20.08 8.00 17.05
CA LYS A 380 -20.78 7.16 18.02
C LYS A 380 -21.99 6.48 17.39
N GLU A 381 -22.13 5.19 17.67
CA GLU A 381 -23.31 4.45 17.27
C GLU A 381 -24.47 4.83 18.20
N ASP A 382 -25.59 5.22 17.62
CA ASP A 382 -26.86 5.44 18.39
C ASP A 382 -27.67 4.16 18.49
N LYS A 383 -27.44 3.23 17.57
CA LYS A 383 -28.16 1.95 17.48
C LYS A 383 -27.18 0.79 17.44
N VAL A 384 -27.59 -0.32 17.98
CA VAL A 384 -26.85 -1.59 17.93
C VAL A 384 -27.78 -2.73 17.55
N ASN A 385 -27.26 -3.73 16.88
CA ASN A 385 -28.04 -4.91 16.53
C ASN A 385 -28.12 -5.86 17.71
N LEU A 386 -29.33 -5.94 18.30
CA LEU A 386 -29.67 -6.92 19.34
C LEU A 386 -29.92 -8.27 18.67
N VAL A 387 -29.07 -9.23 18.97
CA VAL A 387 -29.18 -10.59 18.47
C VAL A 387 -30.24 -11.35 19.30
N LEU A 388 -31.28 -11.90 18.64
CA LEU A 388 -32.35 -12.66 19.28
C LEU A 388 -32.12 -14.16 19.01
N GLN A 389 -31.98 -14.92 20.10
CA GLN A 389 -31.70 -16.36 20.06
C GLN A 389 -32.82 -17.15 20.78
N VAL A 390 -33.08 -18.37 20.31
CA VAL A 390 -33.86 -19.37 20.99
C VAL A 390 -33.02 -20.63 21.13
N ASN A 391 -32.84 -21.10 22.37
CA ASN A 391 -31.91 -22.22 22.69
C ASN A 391 -30.53 -22.06 22.10
N GLY A 392 -29.93 -20.84 22.15
CA GLY A 392 -28.60 -20.51 21.66
C GLY A 392 -28.47 -20.40 20.12
N LYS A 393 -29.57 -20.57 19.37
CA LYS A 393 -29.55 -20.43 17.90
C LYS A 393 -30.09 -19.09 17.49
N LEU A 394 -29.42 -18.36 16.63
CA LEU A 394 -29.84 -17.08 16.05
C LEU A 394 -31.20 -17.29 15.34
N ARG A 395 -32.17 -16.42 15.65
CA ARG A 395 -33.52 -16.45 15.05
C ARG A 395 -33.93 -15.10 14.45
N ASP A 396 -33.46 -14.00 15.03
CA ASP A 396 -33.72 -12.66 14.52
C ASP A 396 -32.62 -11.69 14.96
N THR A 397 -32.62 -10.51 14.35
CA THR A 397 -31.72 -9.39 14.71
C THR A 397 -32.53 -8.11 14.60
N VAL A 398 -32.57 -7.30 15.66
CA VAL A 398 -33.37 -6.08 15.74
C VAL A 398 -32.44 -4.91 16.09
N ALA A 399 -32.50 -3.83 15.31
CA ALA A 399 -31.77 -2.60 15.62
C ALA A 399 -32.43 -1.89 16.81
N ILE A 400 -31.68 -1.65 17.87
CA ILE A 400 -32.09 -0.98 19.10
C ILE A 400 -31.21 0.23 19.41
N LYS A 401 -31.74 1.20 20.16
CA LYS A 401 -30.91 2.27 20.71
C LYS A 401 -29.91 1.71 21.73
N ILE A 402 -28.69 2.25 21.75
CA ILE A 402 -27.69 1.89 22.76
C ILE A 402 -28.16 2.38 24.13
N GLY A 403 -28.00 1.55 25.16
CA GLY A 403 -28.29 1.91 26.53
C GLY A 403 -29.76 1.64 26.98
N ILE A 404 -30.56 0.94 26.18
CA ILE A 404 -31.86 0.47 26.63
C ILE A 404 -31.70 -0.56 27.75
N SER A 405 -32.70 -0.62 28.62
CA SER A 405 -32.69 -1.50 29.79
C SER A 405 -32.80 -2.98 29.39
N LYS A 406 -32.52 -3.89 30.35
CA LYS A 406 -32.69 -5.34 30.13
C LYS A 406 -34.15 -5.67 29.85
N GLU A 407 -35.08 -5.03 30.56
CA GLU A 407 -36.50 -5.19 30.44
C GLU A 407 -37.01 -4.78 29.05
N GLU A 408 -36.44 -3.67 28.51
CA GLU A 408 -36.76 -3.23 27.17
C GLU A 408 -36.18 -4.18 26.10
N CYS A 409 -34.94 -4.72 26.29
CA CYS A 409 -34.39 -5.75 25.42
C CYS A 409 -35.25 -7.01 25.39
N GLU A 410 -35.74 -7.47 26.54
CA GLU A 410 -36.69 -8.62 26.65
C GLU A 410 -37.98 -8.34 25.94
N LYS A 411 -38.57 -7.19 26.16
CA LYS A 411 -39.83 -6.77 25.51
C LYS A 411 -39.70 -6.82 23.98
N ILE A 412 -38.63 -6.22 23.44
CA ILE A 412 -38.35 -6.24 22.01
C ILE A 412 -38.21 -7.67 21.49
N ALA A 413 -37.52 -8.54 22.24
CA ALA A 413 -37.34 -9.93 21.85
C ALA A 413 -38.69 -10.67 21.78
N PHE A 414 -39.59 -10.44 22.73
CA PHE A 414 -40.94 -11.05 22.74
C PHE A 414 -41.88 -10.46 21.70
N GLU A 415 -41.69 -9.22 21.30
CA GLU A 415 -42.44 -8.56 20.24
C GLU A 415 -42.05 -9.01 18.82
N SER A 416 -40.83 -9.57 18.61
CA SER A 416 -40.38 -10.06 17.31
C SER A 416 -41.30 -11.19 16.80
N GLU A 417 -41.87 -10.98 15.61
CA GLU A 417 -42.73 -11.98 14.96
C GLU A 417 -42.00 -13.30 14.66
N LYS A 418 -40.70 -13.22 14.37
CA LYS A 418 -39.86 -14.41 14.13
C LYS A 418 -39.66 -15.19 15.43
N ILE A 419 -39.45 -14.51 16.54
CA ILE A 419 -39.25 -15.17 17.84
C ILE A 419 -40.59 -15.78 18.30
N LYS A 420 -41.73 -15.08 18.19
CA LYS A 420 -43.07 -15.60 18.56
C LYS A 420 -43.35 -16.98 17.98
N ARG A 421 -43.02 -17.19 16.71
CA ARG A 421 -43.19 -18.49 16.03
C ARG A 421 -42.44 -19.65 16.69
N PHE A 422 -41.31 -19.39 17.33
CA PHE A 422 -40.54 -20.39 18.05
C PHE A 422 -41.01 -20.61 19.49
N LEU A 423 -41.80 -19.67 20.04
CA LEU A 423 -42.31 -19.74 21.38
C LEU A 423 -43.73 -20.37 21.46
N GLU A 424 -44.45 -20.49 20.32
CA GLU A 424 -45.79 -21.10 20.26
C GLU A 424 -45.79 -22.48 20.90
N ASN A 425 -46.67 -22.67 21.89
CA ASN A 425 -46.85 -23.92 22.65
C ASN A 425 -45.57 -24.43 23.36
N LYS A 426 -44.66 -23.55 23.72
CA LYS A 426 -43.42 -23.87 24.46
C LYS A 426 -43.39 -23.17 25.81
N GLU A 427 -42.84 -23.86 26.78
CA GLU A 427 -42.61 -23.31 28.12
C GLU A 427 -41.26 -22.57 28.15
N ILE A 428 -41.26 -21.32 28.59
CA ILE A 428 -40.05 -20.51 28.75
C ILE A 428 -39.41 -20.89 30.07
N VAL A 429 -38.20 -21.45 29.99
CA VAL A 429 -37.42 -21.87 31.14
C VAL A 429 -36.61 -20.70 31.72
N LYS A 430 -35.97 -19.90 30.83
CA LYS A 430 -35.10 -18.80 31.21
C LYS A 430 -34.90 -17.81 30.07
N VAL A 431 -34.79 -16.51 30.42
CA VAL A 431 -34.34 -15.47 29.48
C VAL A 431 -32.98 -14.96 29.94
N ILE A 432 -32.02 -14.93 29.04
CA ILE A 432 -30.67 -14.44 29.29
C ILE A 432 -30.49 -13.19 28.43
N VAL A 433 -30.26 -12.04 29.06
CA VAL A 433 -30.05 -10.77 28.39
C VAL A 433 -28.63 -10.29 28.65
N VAL A 434 -27.92 -10.03 27.56
CA VAL A 434 -26.66 -9.25 27.57
C VAL A 434 -27.03 -7.90 26.93
N PRO A 435 -27.08 -6.81 27.72
CA PRO A 435 -27.47 -5.50 27.21
C PRO A 435 -26.74 -5.09 25.96
N ASN A 436 -27.41 -4.49 25.00
CA ASN A 436 -26.88 -4.05 23.71
C ASN A 436 -26.27 -5.16 22.83
N LYS A 437 -26.41 -6.44 23.19
CA LYS A 437 -25.69 -7.51 22.48
C LYS A 437 -26.60 -8.66 22.07
N LEU A 438 -27.27 -9.29 23.03
CA LEU A 438 -28.14 -10.44 22.72
C LEU A 438 -29.24 -10.66 23.78
N VAL A 439 -30.33 -11.26 23.33
CA VAL A 439 -31.35 -11.91 24.18
C VAL A 439 -31.43 -13.38 23.75
N ASN A 440 -31.25 -14.31 24.69
CA ASN A 440 -31.43 -15.74 24.42
C ASN A 440 -32.56 -16.29 25.30
N ILE A 441 -33.61 -16.76 24.62
CA ILE A 441 -34.77 -17.36 25.27
C ILE A 441 -34.60 -18.87 25.26
N VAL A 442 -34.53 -19.45 26.44
CA VAL A 442 -34.44 -20.90 26.63
C VAL A 442 -35.82 -21.47 26.80
N ILE A 443 -36.24 -22.38 25.96
CA ILE A 443 -37.55 -23.04 25.95
C ILE A 443 -37.39 -24.55 26.08
N LYS A 444 -38.42 -25.17 26.63
CA LYS A 444 -38.55 -26.61 26.75
C LYS A 444 -39.61 -27.17 25.80
#